data_0697d7796d4af1153c0b20183e964616
#
_entry.id   0697d7796d4af1153c0b20183e964616
#
_cell.length_a   1.000
_cell.length_b   1.000
_cell.length_c   1.000
_cell.angle_alpha   90.00
_cell.angle_beta   90.00
_cell.angle_gamma   90.00
#
_symmetry.space_group_name_H-M   'P 1'
#
loop_
_entity.id
_entity.type
_entity.pdbx_description
1 polymer ?
#
loop_
_entity_poly.entity_id
_entity_poly.type
_entity_poly.pdbx_seq_one_letter_code
_entity_poly.pdbx_strand_id
1 'polypeptide(L)'
;MTTEPAPPAPPGVSRRHVLRGLGAATGVAAVAATGLLSYRAYDAAVLDPGGGDAHAPWRDWRAVPGPLGAVGAAVLAASPHNTQPWRFAVADDAIDVLADPTRGTGSVDPFSRERDVGLGCALENLVLACPPRGLSPTVTLLPGGDPVARVALTPGPAVTHPLYDVIDRRHTDRGPFRATPLAPATLEALSGADPAVHWVVDTAARAALGRLLVDAAEALVADTEQSVDNFAWFRATHDDEERHRDGLVLDGQGFGPLQLGAAKLLPPSSRAEGDRFWVDRTRDVHVATAAAYGVVTTPADTDDRAAHLEAGRLLQRVHLRATSLGIALHPMNQITERLDREATTGTASDLGPRLAALLPAGTRPLLVFRVGVPVRPARPTPRRPVAAVVA
;
A
#
# COMPACT_ATOMS: atom_id res chain seq x y z
N MET A 1 -46.23 20.40 78.57
CA MET A 1 -45.93 20.02 77.14
C MET A 1 -45.53 21.29 76.45
N THR A 2 -44.24 21.52 76.36
CA THR A 2 -43.59 22.66 75.65
C THR A 2 -43.17 22.17 74.29
N THR A 3 -43.76 22.71 73.23
CA THR A 3 -43.41 22.43 71.86
C THR A 3 -42.20 23.24 71.47
N GLU A 4 -41.12 22.54 71.09
CA GLU A 4 -39.88 23.11 70.58
C GLU A 4 -40.08 23.61 69.12
N PRO A 5 -39.57 24.80 68.72
CA PRO A 5 -39.79 25.33 67.41
C PRO A 5 -38.85 24.60 66.38
N ALA A 6 -39.33 24.30 65.17
CA ALA A 6 -38.62 23.66 64.09
C ALA A 6 -37.42 24.51 63.59
N PRO A 7 -36.32 23.89 63.16
CA PRO A 7 -35.14 24.60 62.65
C PRO A 7 -35.44 25.34 61.34
N PRO A 8 -34.72 26.48 61.04
CA PRO A 8 -34.97 27.26 59.86
C PRO A 8 -34.45 26.50 58.61
N ALA A 9 -35.21 26.60 57.52
CA ALA A 9 -34.83 26.01 56.20
C ALA A 9 -33.51 26.58 55.68
N PRO A 10 -32.71 25.77 55.05
CA PRO A 10 -31.40 26.24 54.45
C PRO A 10 -31.66 27.28 53.36
N PRO A 11 -30.72 28.24 53.16
CA PRO A 11 -30.88 29.31 52.17
C PRO A 11 -30.95 28.71 50.78
N GLY A 12 -32.04 28.98 50.05
CA GLY A 12 -32.26 28.50 48.70
C GLY A 12 -31.22 29.00 47.74
N VAL A 13 -30.47 28.09 47.12
CA VAL A 13 -29.52 28.41 46.04
C VAL A 13 -30.34 29.01 44.89
N SER A 14 -30.09 30.27 44.58
CA SER A 14 -30.84 31.01 43.53
C SER A 14 -30.56 30.35 42.16
N ARG A 15 -31.62 30.08 41.40
CA ARG A 15 -31.53 29.56 40.00
C ARG A 15 -30.55 30.35 39.14
N ARG A 16 -30.36 31.63 39.41
CA ARG A 16 -29.39 32.50 38.74
C ARG A 16 -27.92 32.11 39.00
N HIS A 17 -27.57 31.63 40.19
CA HIS A 17 -26.22 31.19 40.52
C HIS A 17 -25.91 29.83 39.91
N VAL A 18 -26.88 28.92 39.89
CA VAL A 18 -26.75 27.60 39.23
C VAL A 18 -26.62 27.77 37.74
N LEU A 19 -27.41 28.63 37.10
CA LEU A 19 -27.32 28.86 35.65
C LEU A 19 -26.02 29.59 35.23
N ARG A 20 -25.52 30.50 36.05
CA ARG A 20 -24.22 31.15 35.80
C ARG A 20 -23.04 30.19 35.98
N GLY A 21 -23.08 29.32 36.97
CA GLY A 21 -22.08 28.29 37.22
C GLY A 21 -22.05 27.22 36.13
N LEU A 22 -23.20 26.73 35.68
CA LEU A 22 -23.35 25.77 34.59
C LEU A 22 -22.93 26.39 33.24
N GLY A 23 -23.28 27.64 32.97
CA GLY A 23 -22.85 28.32 31.73
C GLY A 23 -21.35 28.54 31.64
N ALA A 24 -20.67 28.88 32.73
CA ALA A 24 -19.23 29.04 32.81
C ALA A 24 -18.50 27.67 32.68
N ALA A 25 -19.00 26.64 33.39
CA ALA A 25 -18.42 25.30 33.34
C ALA A 25 -18.59 24.66 31.93
N THR A 26 -19.72 24.83 31.26
CA THR A 26 -19.96 24.37 29.91
C THR A 26 -19.13 25.15 28.90
N GLY A 27 -18.95 26.46 29.06
CA GLY A 27 -18.09 27.28 28.21
C GLY A 27 -16.61 26.88 28.33
N VAL A 28 -16.09 26.73 29.54
CA VAL A 28 -14.70 26.26 29.74
C VAL A 28 -14.50 24.83 29.24
N ALA A 29 -15.46 23.93 29.49
CA ALA A 29 -15.40 22.57 28.95
C ALA A 29 -15.46 22.53 27.42
N ALA A 30 -16.29 23.37 26.80
CA ALA A 30 -16.36 23.48 25.33
C ALA A 30 -15.08 24.04 24.74
N VAL A 31 -14.46 25.09 25.32
CA VAL A 31 -13.19 25.66 24.88
C VAL A 31 -12.06 24.64 25.07
N ALA A 32 -12.00 23.94 26.22
CA ALA A 32 -11.01 22.90 26.46
C ALA A 32 -11.17 21.70 25.49
N ALA A 33 -12.41 21.26 25.23
CA ALA A 33 -12.69 20.20 24.26
C ALA A 33 -12.32 20.61 22.83
N THR A 34 -12.63 21.86 22.44
CA THR A 34 -12.24 22.39 21.12
C THR A 34 -10.73 22.50 21.01
N GLY A 35 -10.04 23.00 22.03
CA GLY A 35 -8.58 23.07 22.08
C GLY A 35 -7.91 21.70 21.97
N LEU A 36 -8.42 20.70 22.69
CA LEU A 36 -7.93 19.33 22.65
C LEU A 36 -8.17 18.68 21.29
N LEU A 37 -9.34 18.88 20.68
CA LEU A 37 -9.66 18.38 19.35
C LEU A 37 -8.78 19.05 18.28
N SER A 38 -8.56 20.36 18.39
CA SER A 38 -7.67 21.08 17.47
C SER A 38 -6.22 20.62 17.59
N TYR A 39 -5.74 20.41 18.81
CA TYR A 39 -4.41 19.85 19.07
C TYR A 39 -4.28 18.43 18.49
N ARG A 40 -5.25 17.55 18.77
CA ARG A 40 -5.26 16.19 18.19
C ARG A 40 -5.34 16.20 16.68
N ALA A 41 -6.11 17.09 16.08
CA ALA A 41 -6.21 17.20 14.62
C ALA A 41 -4.90 17.67 13.99
N TYR A 42 -4.16 18.56 14.65
CA TYR A 42 -2.83 18.99 14.26
C TYR A 42 -1.81 17.86 14.42
N ASP A 43 -1.73 17.25 15.60
CA ASP A 43 -0.83 16.16 15.95
C ASP A 43 -0.99 14.93 15.02
N ALA A 44 -2.23 14.59 14.68
CA ALA A 44 -2.57 13.50 13.76
C ALA A 44 -2.49 13.90 12.27
N ALA A 45 -1.96 15.07 11.92
CA ALA A 45 -1.88 15.58 10.54
C ALA A 45 -3.20 15.45 9.75
N VAL A 46 -4.35 15.73 10.40
CA VAL A 46 -5.68 15.62 9.76
C VAL A 46 -5.83 16.61 8.60
N LEU A 47 -5.21 17.80 8.72
CA LEU A 47 -5.29 18.87 7.73
C LEU A 47 -4.21 18.79 6.65
N ASP A 48 -3.20 17.93 6.82
CA ASP A 48 -2.12 17.72 5.87
C ASP A 48 -1.89 16.21 5.60
N PRO A 49 -2.89 15.51 5.06
CA PRO A 49 -2.77 14.09 4.78
C PRO A 49 -1.76 13.83 3.66
N GLY A 50 -0.78 12.98 3.93
CA GLY A 50 0.35 12.71 3.02
C GLY A 50 1.43 13.80 3.04
N GLY A 51 1.41 14.68 4.04
CA GLY A 51 2.47 15.65 4.34
C GLY A 51 3.57 15.07 5.21
N GLY A 52 4.49 15.96 5.67
CA GLY A 52 5.59 15.59 6.55
C GLY A 52 6.84 15.05 5.84
N ASP A 53 7.86 14.74 6.64
CA ASP A 53 9.19 14.30 6.16
C ASP A 53 9.15 12.86 5.63
N ALA A 54 8.26 12.02 6.15
CA ALA A 54 8.06 10.66 5.66
C ALA A 54 7.59 10.64 4.19
N HIS A 55 7.05 11.75 3.67
CA HIS A 55 6.58 11.90 2.30
C HIS A 55 7.51 12.76 1.41
N ALA A 56 8.60 13.32 1.97
CA ALA A 56 9.56 14.13 1.23
C ALA A 56 10.13 13.44 -0.01
N PRO A 57 10.42 12.11 -0.02
CA PRO A 57 10.94 11.44 -1.22
C PRO A 57 10.05 11.59 -2.46
N TRP A 58 8.72 11.71 -2.31
CA TRP A 58 7.83 11.95 -3.46
C TRP A 58 8.03 13.31 -4.13
N ARG A 59 8.50 14.31 -3.38
CA ARG A 59 8.73 15.66 -3.86
C ARG A 59 10.15 15.87 -4.38
N ASP A 60 11.12 15.23 -3.73
CA ASP A 60 12.54 15.62 -3.85
C ASP A 60 13.38 14.67 -4.70
N TRP A 61 12.86 13.52 -5.12
CA TRP A 61 13.60 12.46 -5.81
C TRP A 61 14.30 12.88 -7.11
N ARG A 62 13.76 13.88 -7.82
CA ARG A 62 14.35 14.39 -9.06
C ARG A 62 15.56 15.30 -8.82
N ALA A 63 15.66 15.88 -7.63
CA ALA A 63 16.74 16.83 -7.30
C ALA A 63 18.11 16.16 -7.10
N VAL A 64 18.14 14.85 -6.86
CA VAL A 64 19.39 14.10 -6.64
C VAL A 64 20.02 13.78 -7.99
N PRO A 65 21.29 14.21 -8.25
CA PRO A 65 21.99 13.95 -9.52
C PRO A 65 22.59 12.54 -9.61
N GLY A 66 22.99 12.15 -10.81
CA GLY A 66 23.75 10.93 -11.08
C GLY A 66 23.03 9.64 -10.69
N PRO A 67 23.80 8.56 -10.42
CA PRO A 67 23.23 7.26 -10.06
C PRO A 67 22.35 7.29 -8.82
N LEU A 68 22.65 8.11 -7.81
CA LEU A 68 21.82 8.28 -6.62
C LEU A 68 20.41 8.80 -6.94
N GLY A 69 20.26 9.62 -7.98
CA GLY A 69 18.96 10.06 -8.43
C GLY A 69 18.11 8.95 -9.05
N ALA A 70 18.72 7.90 -9.60
CA ALA A 70 18.02 6.71 -10.03
C ALA A 70 17.51 5.91 -8.82
N VAL A 71 18.29 5.84 -7.73
CA VAL A 71 17.83 5.28 -6.45
C VAL A 71 16.67 6.09 -5.88
N GLY A 72 16.68 7.43 -6.05
CA GLY A 72 15.56 8.29 -5.67
C GLY A 72 14.23 7.88 -6.32
N ALA A 73 14.26 7.46 -7.59
CA ALA A 73 13.09 6.89 -8.27
C ALA A 73 12.73 5.49 -7.75
N ALA A 74 13.73 4.64 -7.47
CA ALA A 74 13.54 3.28 -6.99
C ALA A 74 12.79 3.23 -5.65
N VAL A 75 13.09 4.13 -4.71
CA VAL A 75 12.40 4.17 -3.40
C VAL A 75 10.92 4.53 -3.51
N LEU A 76 10.45 5.06 -4.64
CA LEU A 76 9.04 5.35 -4.88
C LEU A 76 8.25 4.15 -5.42
N ALA A 77 8.89 3.02 -5.65
CA ALA A 77 8.25 1.83 -6.20
C ALA A 77 7.18 1.23 -5.26
N ALA A 78 6.35 0.34 -5.81
CA ALA A 78 5.45 -0.48 -5.03
C ALA A 78 6.24 -1.58 -4.29
N SER A 79 5.77 -1.95 -3.09
CA SER A 79 6.26 -3.13 -2.36
C SER A 79 5.17 -3.71 -1.46
N PRO A 80 5.23 -5.00 -1.10
CA PRO A 80 4.27 -5.61 -0.20
C PRO A 80 4.22 -4.82 1.11
N HIS A 81 3.02 -4.53 1.60
CA HIS A 81 2.78 -3.76 2.83
C HIS A 81 3.60 -2.45 2.96
N ASN A 82 4.13 -1.91 1.85
CA ASN A 82 5.07 -0.79 1.85
C ASN A 82 6.33 -1.07 2.70
N THR A 83 6.77 -2.32 2.74
CA THR A 83 7.96 -2.74 3.50
C THR A 83 9.23 -2.12 2.96
N GLN A 84 9.29 -1.75 1.68
CA GLN A 84 10.47 -1.18 1.02
C GLN A 84 11.71 -2.05 1.25
N PRO A 85 11.70 -3.31 0.75
CA PRO A 85 12.63 -4.36 1.15
C PRO A 85 13.97 -4.29 0.40
N TRP A 86 14.36 -3.11 -0.02
CA TRP A 86 15.53 -2.85 -0.84
C TRP A 86 16.63 -2.12 -0.10
N ARG A 87 17.87 -2.44 -0.49
CA ARG A 87 19.10 -1.68 -0.26
C ARG A 87 19.83 -1.56 -1.60
N PHE A 88 20.67 -0.55 -1.74
CA PHE A 88 21.40 -0.28 -2.96
C PHE A 88 22.87 -0.04 -2.65
N ALA A 89 23.76 -0.79 -3.32
CA ALA A 89 25.17 -0.43 -3.36
C ALA A 89 25.41 0.35 -4.66
N VAL A 90 25.87 1.59 -4.51
CA VAL A 90 25.98 2.53 -5.63
C VAL A 90 27.43 2.84 -5.91
N ALA A 91 27.85 2.60 -7.16
CA ALA A 91 29.13 3.01 -7.73
C ALA A 91 28.88 3.93 -8.95
N ASP A 92 29.95 4.50 -9.49
CA ASP A 92 29.85 5.39 -10.66
C ASP A 92 29.36 4.66 -11.92
N ASP A 93 29.71 3.38 -12.07
CA ASP A 93 29.45 2.54 -13.24
C ASP A 93 28.43 1.42 -12.99
N ALA A 94 27.90 1.28 -11.76
CA ALA A 94 26.91 0.25 -11.46
C ALA A 94 26.09 0.58 -10.22
N ILE A 95 24.88 0.03 -10.18
CA ILE A 95 24.03 -0.03 -8.97
C ILE A 95 23.64 -1.48 -8.75
N ASP A 96 23.99 -2.03 -7.59
CA ASP A 96 23.52 -3.32 -7.14
C ASP A 96 22.25 -3.15 -6.29
N VAL A 97 21.21 -3.92 -6.64
CA VAL A 97 19.98 -4.03 -5.87
C VAL A 97 20.09 -5.23 -4.95
N LEU A 98 19.93 -4.99 -3.64
CA LEU A 98 20.01 -6.02 -2.61
C LEU A 98 18.67 -6.13 -1.87
N ALA A 99 18.34 -7.34 -1.42
CA ALA A 99 17.23 -7.55 -0.50
C ALA A 99 17.65 -7.17 0.92
N ASP A 100 16.78 -6.45 1.64
CA ASP A 100 16.91 -6.22 3.07
C ASP A 100 16.18 -7.36 3.81
N PRO A 101 16.91 -8.32 4.44
CA PRO A 101 16.31 -9.49 5.05
C PRO A 101 15.45 -9.15 6.28
N THR A 102 15.62 -7.95 6.85
CA THR A 102 14.85 -7.50 8.02
C THR A 102 13.46 -6.97 7.66
N ARG A 103 13.15 -6.88 6.37
CA ARG A 103 11.94 -6.22 5.86
C ARG A 103 11.00 -7.19 5.12
N GLY A 104 10.87 -8.39 5.66
CA GLY A 104 9.91 -9.40 5.20
C GLY A 104 8.57 -9.29 5.93
N THR A 105 7.55 -9.90 5.37
CA THR A 105 6.21 -9.99 5.95
C THR A 105 5.93 -11.33 6.64
N GLY A 106 6.98 -12.06 7.01
CA GLY A 106 6.89 -13.30 7.78
C GLY A 106 6.04 -14.38 7.10
N SER A 107 5.08 -14.93 7.84
CA SER A 107 4.17 -15.99 7.39
C SER A 107 3.22 -15.56 6.25
N VAL A 108 3.11 -14.26 5.97
CA VAL A 108 2.34 -13.73 4.82
C VAL A 108 3.08 -13.97 3.50
N ASP A 109 4.43 -13.91 3.52
CA ASP A 109 5.29 -14.14 2.33
C ASP A 109 6.42 -15.13 2.66
N PRO A 110 6.10 -16.40 2.99
CA PRO A 110 7.07 -17.37 3.51
C PRO A 110 8.16 -17.72 2.50
N PHE A 111 7.89 -17.62 1.21
CA PHE A 111 8.86 -17.88 0.14
C PHE A 111 9.55 -16.62 -0.38
N SER A 112 9.26 -15.45 0.20
CA SER A 112 9.79 -14.17 -0.23
C SER A 112 9.46 -13.79 -1.69
N ARG A 113 8.42 -14.36 -2.26
CA ARG A 113 7.94 -14.08 -3.63
C ARG A 113 7.53 -12.62 -3.75
N GLU A 114 6.73 -12.12 -2.82
CA GLU A 114 6.26 -10.73 -2.86
C GLU A 114 7.37 -9.73 -2.56
N ARG A 115 8.31 -10.10 -1.70
CA ARG A 115 9.53 -9.33 -1.50
C ARG A 115 10.30 -9.15 -2.81
N ASP A 116 10.52 -10.24 -3.55
CA ASP A 116 11.25 -10.20 -4.82
C ASP A 116 10.44 -9.47 -5.92
N VAL A 117 9.10 -9.57 -5.93
CA VAL A 117 8.22 -8.70 -6.75
C VAL A 117 8.44 -7.22 -6.39
N GLY A 118 8.49 -6.87 -5.11
CA GLY A 118 8.78 -5.50 -4.66
C GLY A 118 10.15 -4.99 -5.12
N LEU A 119 11.18 -5.85 -5.06
CA LEU A 119 12.53 -5.55 -5.59
C LEU A 119 12.51 -5.34 -7.10
N GLY A 120 11.74 -6.14 -7.85
CA GLY A 120 11.52 -5.95 -9.27
C GLY A 120 10.84 -4.61 -9.59
N CYS A 121 9.86 -4.18 -8.79
CA CYS A 121 9.26 -2.85 -8.94
C CYS A 121 10.28 -1.73 -8.74
N ALA A 122 11.16 -1.84 -7.74
CA ALA A 122 12.20 -0.85 -7.50
C ALA A 122 13.25 -0.83 -8.64
N LEU A 123 13.64 -2.00 -9.13
CA LEU A 123 14.53 -2.15 -10.28
C LEU A 123 13.98 -1.47 -11.53
N GLU A 124 12.68 -1.62 -11.81
CA GLU A 124 12.07 -0.97 -12.99
C GLU A 124 12.08 0.56 -12.87
N ASN A 125 11.75 1.13 -11.72
CA ASN A 125 11.85 2.56 -11.49
C ASN A 125 13.29 3.07 -11.65
N LEU A 126 14.25 2.32 -11.11
CA LEU A 126 15.69 2.63 -11.24
C LEU A 126 16.11 2.69 -12.71
N VAL A 127 15.76 1.67 -13.49
CA VAL A 127 16.06 1.59 -14.93
C VAL A 127 15.45 2.74 -15.70
N LEU A 128 14.16 3.08 -15.44
CA LEU A 128 13.47 4.21 -16.06
C LEU A 128 14.12 5.57 -15.73
N ALA A 129 14.78 5.66 -14.58
CA ALA A 129 15.37 6.90 -14.11
C ALA A 129 16.82 7.12 -14.56
N CYS A 130 17.48 6.12 -15.13
CA CYS A 130 18.85 6.25 -15.64
C CYS A 130 18.96 7.13 -16.90
N PRO A 131 18.17 6.91 -17.98
CA PRO A 131 18.35 7.66 -19.23
C PRO A 131 18.16 9.17 -19.09
N PRO A 132 17.19 9.72 -18.30
CA PRO A 132 17.10 11.16 -18.11
C PRO A 132 18.35 11.79 -17.47
N ARG A 133 19.22 10.97 -16.89
CA ARG A 133 20.49 11.36 -16.25
C ARG A 133 21.72 11.14 -17.16
N GLY A 134 21.51 10.81 -18.44
CA GLY A 134 22.59 10.51 -19.37
C GLY A 134 23.27 9.16 -19.10
N LEU A 135 22.55 8.22 -18.49
CA LEU A 135 23.04 6.88 -18.15
C LEU A 135 22.27 5.83 -18.93
N SER A 136 22.97 4.94 -19.62
CA SER A 136 22.39 3.76 -20.29
C SER A 136 22.48 2.54 -19.36
N PRO A 137 21.36 2.02 -18.81
CA PRO A 137 21.37 0.89 -17.91
C PRO A 137 21.36 -0.43 -18.65
N THR A 138 22.17 -1.40 -18.18
CA THR A 138 22.11 -2.81 -18.57
C THR A 138 21.86 -3.65 -17.34
N VAL A 139 20.74 -4.40 -17.31
CA VAL A 139 20.32 -5.20 -16.17
C VAL A 139 20.81 -6.63 -16.28
N THR A 140 21.41 -7.13 -15.23
CA THR A 140 21.67 -8.55 -15.00
C THR A 140 20.94 -8.99 -13.73
N LEU A 141 19.98 -9.90 -13.87
CA LEU A 141 19.30 -10.50 -12.72
C LEU A 141 20.19 -11.59 -12.14
N LEU A 142 20.17 -11.72 -10.81
CA LEU A 142 20.86 -12.75 -10.04
C LEU A 142 22.34 -12.93 -10.50
N PRO A 143 23.15 -11.86 -10.47
CA PRO A 143 24.52 -11.88 -10.99
C PRO A 143 25.47 -12.79 -10.20
N GLY A 144 24.99 -13.38 -9.11
CA GLY A 144 25.75 -14.12 -8.11
C GLY A 144 26.07 -13.28 -6.87
N GLY A 145 26.33 -13.93 -5.75
CA GLY A 145 26.50 -13.28 -4.45
C GLY A 145 25.19 -12.72 -3.89
N ASP A 146 25.27 -11.63 -3.14
CA ASP A 146 24.13 -11.01 -2.45
C ASP A 146 23.18 -10.20 -3.35
N PRO A 147 23.63 -9.52 -4.43
CA PRO A 147 22.72 -8.73 -5.25
C PRO A 147 21.66 -9.57 -5.95
N VAL A 148 20.41 -9.09 -5.92
CA VAL A 148 19.29 -9.67 -6.68
C VAL A 148 19.28 -9.18 -8.13
N ALA A 149 19.88 -8.01 -8.36
CA ALA A 149 20.13 -7.48 -9.70
C ALA A 149 21.34 -6.53 -9.68
N ARG A 150 22.09 -6.51 -10.76
CA ARG A 150 23.09 -5.48 -11.07
C ARG A 150 22.64 -4.67 -12.26
N VAL A 151 22.70 -3.36 -12.13
CA VAL A 151 22.46 -2.41 -13.22
C VAL A 151 23.79 -1.76 -13.56
N ALA A 152 24.44 -2.25 -14.61
CA ALA A 152 25.64 -1.61 -15.17
C ALA A 152 25.24 -0.30 -15.86
N LEU A 153 26.03 0.74 -15.66
CA LEU A 153 25.76 2.10 -16.13
C LEU A 153 26.89 2.52 -17.09
N THR A 154 26.50 2.92 -18.29
CA THR A 154 27.42 3.55 -19.24
C THR A 154 26.90 4.93 -19.64
N PRO A 155 27.76 5.88 -20.03
CA PRO A 155 27.29 7.13 -20.60
C PRO A 155 26.38 6.90 -21.80
N GLY A 156 25.28 7.64 -21.87
CA GLY A 156 24.30 7.51 -22.95
C GLY A 156 23.54 8.81 -23.17
N PRO A 157 22.64 8.86 -24.18
CA PRO A 157 21.85 10.04 -24.44
C PRO A 157 20.88 10.33 -23.29
N ALA A 158 20.74 11.61 -22.92
CA ALA A 158 19.73 12.04 -21.96
C ALA A 158 18.35 12.04 -22.63
N VAL A 159 17.58 10.97 -22.42
CA VAL A 159 16.24 10.79 -22.98
C VAL A 159 15.25 10.45 -21.87
N THR A 160 14.01 10.91 -22.00
CA THR A 160 12.95 10.67 -21.01
C THR A 160 11.93 9.69 -21.58
N HIS A 161 11.62 8.66 -20.81
CA HIS A 161 10.53 7.74 -21.12
C HIS A 161 9.22 8.24 -20.50
N PRO A 162 8.06 8.17 -21.17
CA PRO A 162 6.79 8.67 -20.61
C PRO A 162 6.42 8.09 -19.24
N LEU A 163 6.84 6.87 -18.92
CA LEU A 163 6.59 6.27 -17.60
C LEU A 163 7.45 6.90 -16.49
N TYR A 164 8.60 7.49 -16.80
CA TYR A 164 9.41 8.23 -15.84
C TYR A 164 8.65 9.46 -15.31
N ASP A 165 7.88 10.15 -16.17
CA ASP A 165 7.18 11.37 -15.82
C ASP A 165 6.03 11.16 -14.82
N VAL A 166 5.63 9.91 -14.60
CA VAL A 166 4.51 9.56 -13.71
C VAL A 166 4.92 8.79 -12.46
N ILE A 167 6.23 8.58 -12.23
CA ILE A 167 6.71 7.82 -11.07
C ILE A 167 6.21 8.40 -9.74
N ASP A 168 6.24 9.71 -9.58
CA ASP A 168 5.80 10.43 -8.37
C ASP A 168 4.28 10.53 -8.21
N ARG A 169 3.51 10.21 -9.25
CA ARG A 169 2.05 10.19 -9.23
C ARG A 169 1.48 8.76 -9.01
N ARG A 170 2.33 7.76 -9.08
CA ARG A 170 1.93 6.36 -8.91
C ARG A 170 1.69 6.02 -7.44
N HIS A 171 0.47 5.86 -7.04
CA HIS A 171 0.08 5.44 -5.69
C HIS A 171 -0.87 4.25 -5.77
N THR A 172 -0.77 3.32 -4.81
CA THR A 172 -1.74 2.22 -4.67
C THR A 172 -3.08 2.78 -4.20
N ASP A 173 -4.14 2.54 -4.94
CA ASP A 173 -5.47 3.07 -4.63
C ASP A 173 -6.38 2.00 -4.01
N ARG A 174 -6.56 2.08 -2.69
CA ARG A 174 -7.47 1.24 -1.90
C ARG A 174 -8.89 1.81 -1.80
N GLY A 175 -9.16 2.91 -2.49
CA GLY A 175 -10.48 3.54 -2.53
C GLY A 175 -11.48 2.81 -3.45
N PRO A 176 -12.74 3.27 -3.47
CA PRO A 176 -13.72 2.78 -4.42
C PRO A 176 -13.41 3.26 -5.83
N PHE A 177 -13.69 2.41 -6.83
CA PHE A 177 -13.64 2.78 -8.25
C PHE A 177 -15.05 3.05 -8.77
N ARG A 178 -15.14 3.83 -9.84
CA ARG A 178 -16.40 4.13 -10.53
C ARG A 178 -16.91 2.87 -11.24
N ALA A 179 -18.22 2.75 -11.38
CA ALA A 179 -18.86 1.67 -12.13
C ALA A 179 -18.70 1.84 -13.66
N THR A 180 -17.52 2.28 -14.11
CA THR A 180 -17.20 2.51 -15.52
C THR A 180 -16.40 1.32 -16.03
N PRO A 181 -16.92 0.56 -17.02
CA PRO A 181 -16.16 -0.50 -17.64
C PRO A 181 -14.89 0.02 -18.31
N LEU A 182 -13.83 -0.76 -18.28
CA LEU A 182 -12.61 -0.48 -19.04
C LEU A 182 -12.70 -1.16 -20.42
N ALA A 183 -12.42 -0.37 -21.46
CA ALA A 183 -12.38 -0.91 -22.81
C ALA A 183 -11.24 -1.92 -22.99
N PRO A 184 -11.38 -2.96 -23.83
CA PRO A 184 -10.30 -3.92 -24.09
C PRO A 184 -8.99 -3.25 -24.51
N ALA A 185 -9.04 -2.24 -25.38
CA ALA A 185 -7.87 -1.47 -25.79
C ALA A 185 -7.17 -0.74 -24.62
N THR A 186 -7.93 -0.31 -23.60
CA THR A 186 -7.36 0.26 -22.37
C THR A 186 -6.57 -0.81 -21.58
N LEU A 187 -7.16 -1.99 -21.41
CA LEU A 187 -6.50 -3.10 -20.70
C LEU A 187 -5.23 -3.56 -21.43
N GLU A 188 -5.31 -3.65 -22.76
CA GLU A 188 -4.13 -3.95 -23.59
C GLU A 188 -3.05 -2.88 -23.45
N ALA A 189 -3.41 -1.60 -23.46
CA ALA A 189 -2.47 -0.51 -23.21
C ALA A 189 -1.86 -0.58 -21.80
N LEU A 190 -2.61 -1.01 -20.77
CA LEU A 190 -2.08 -1.19 -19.42
C LEU A 190 -1.01 -2.28 -19.36
N SER A 191 -1.27 -3.45 -19.93
CA SER A 191 -0.28 -4.55 -19.96
C SER A 191 0.83 -4.31 -20.97
N GLY A 192 0.62 -3.43 -21.97
CA GLY A 192 1.52 -3.28 -23.12
C GLY A 192 1.54 -4.54 -23.98
N ALA A 193 0.40 -5.23 -24.05
CA ALA A 193 0.23 -6.52 -24.71
C ALA A 193 1.16 -7.64 -24.20
N ASP A 194 1.66 -7.50 -22.98
CA ASP A 194 2.51 -8.53 -22.35
C ASP A 194 1.64 -9.76 -22.02
N PRO A 195 1.94 -10.95 -22.58
CA PRO A 195 1.13 -12.14 -22.39
C PRO A 195 1.13 -12.69 -20.95
N ALA A 196 2.07 -12.29 -20.13
CA ALA A 196 2.09 -12.65 -18.71
C ALA A 196 0.97 -11.99 -17.91
N VAL A 197 0.30 -10.95 -18.44
CA VAL A 197 -0.86 -10.32 -17.78
C VAL A 197 -2.16 -10.90 -18.32
N HIS A 198 -2.79 -11.74 -17.52
CA HIS A 198 -4.12 -12.26 -17.83
C HIS A 198 -5.22 -11.35 -17.26
N TRP A 199 -6.11 -10.84 -18.12
CA TRP A 199 -7.21 -9.98 -17.71
C TRP A 199 -8.50 -10.76 -17.44
N VAL A 200 -9.05 -10.64 -16.24
CA VAL A 200 -10.36 -11.20 -15.85
C VAL A 200 -11.40 -10.09 -15.94
N VAL A 201 -12.17 -10.08 -17.03
CA VAL A 201 -13.13 -9.02 -17.38
C VAL A 201 -14.58 -9.51 -17.44
N ASP A 202 -14.81 -10.78 -17.76
CA ASP A 202 -16.15 -11.37 -17.78
C ASP A 202 -16.82 -11.24 -16.41
N THR A 203 -18.11 -10.94 -16.40
CA THR A 203 -18.85 -10.67 -15.16
C THR A 203 -18.87 -11.86 -14.20
N ALA A 204 -19.02 -13.08 -14.72
CA ALA A 204 -19.04 -14.29 -13.88
C ALA A 204 -17.63 -14.60 -13.34
N ALA A 205 -16.61 -14.49 -14.19
CA ALA A 205 -15.21 -14.70 -13.82
C ALA A 205 -14.74 -13.64 -12.80
N ARG A 206 -15.07 -12.35 -12.99
CA ARG A 206 -14.78 -11.29 -12.02
C ARG A 206 -15.46 -11.56 -10.67
N ALA A 207 -16.72 -11.97 -10.68
CA ALA A 207 -17.44 -12.31 -9.47
C ALA A 207 -16.83 -13.54 -8.77
N ALA A 208 -16.37 -14.53 -9.53
CA ALA A 208 -15.71 -15.72 -9.00
C ALA A 208 -14.35 -15.35 -8.36
N LEU A 209 -13.50 -14.58 -9.05
CA LEU A 209 -12.23 -14.12 -8.50
C LEU A 209 -12.44 -13.20 -7.28
N GLY A 210 -13.44 -12.32 -7.34
CA GLY A 210 -13.80 -11.47 -6.19
C GLY A 210 -14.15 -12.27 -4.94
N ARG A 211 -14.95 -13.34 -5.07
CA ARG A 211 -15.24 -14.24 -3.94
C ARG A 211 -13.98 -14.92 -3.42
N LEU A 212 -13.13 -15.43 -4.31
CA LEU A 212 -11.85 -16.03 -3.91
C LEU A 212 -10.96 -15.08 -3.11
N LEU A 213 -10.92 -13.79 -3.49
CA LEU A 213 -10.16 -12.78 -2.77
C LEU A 213 -10.73 -12.50 -1.38
N VAL A 214 -12.06 -12.57 -1.21
CA VAL A 214 -12.69 -12.46 0.11
C VAL A 214 -12.41 -13.71 0.94
N ASP A 215 -12.64 -14.91 0.37
CA ASP A 215 -12.37 -16.18 1.06
C ASP A 215 -10.91 -16.27 1.54
N ALA A 216 -9.97 -15.82 0.69
CA ALA A 216 -8.54 -15.79 1.05
C ALA A 216 -8.23 -14.78 2.16
N ALA A 217 -8.88 -13.61 2.15
CA ALA A 217 -8.73 -12.62 3.22
C ALA A 217 -9.27 -13.16 4.55
N GLU A 218 -10.43 -13.83 4.54
CA GLU A 218 -11.00 -14.49 5.73
C GLU A 218 -10.08 -15.60 6.25
N ALA A 219 -9.51 -16.41 5.35
CA ALA A 219 -8.57 -17.46 5.74
C ALA A 219 -7.25 -16.91 6.31
N LEU A 220 -6.76 -15.78 5.77
CA LEU A 220 -5.54 -15.12 6.26
C LEU A 220 -5.75 -14.58 7.68
N VAL A 221 -6.84 -13.89 7.96
CA VAL A 221 -7.11 -13.36 9.31
C VAL A 221 -7.47 -14.45 10.33
N ALA A 222 -7.97 -15.61 9.87
CA ALA A 222 -8.21 -16.77 10.72
C ALA A 222 -6.90 -17.48 11.13
N ASP A 223 -5.84 -17.37 10.34
CA ASP A 223 -4.50 -17.83 10.69
C ASP A 223 -3.84 -16.76 11.58
N THR A 224 -3.69 -17.09 12.87
CA THR A 224 -3.19 -16.13 13.87
C THR A 224 -1.81 -15.60 13.52
N GLU A 225 -0.92 -16.44 12.98
CA GLU A 225 0.45 -16.03 12.62
C GLU A 225 0.42 -15.06 11.44
N GLN A 226 -0.32 -15.38 10.36
CA GLN A 226 -0.49 -14.46 9.24
C GLN A 226 -1.15 -13.15 9.66
N SER A 227 -2.17 -13.19 10.52
CA SER A 227 -2.83 -11.97 11.02
C SER A 227 -1.87 -11.09 11.84
N VAL A 228 -1.02 -11.67 12.69
CA VAL A 228 -0.01 -10.94 13.47
C VAL A 228 1.02 -10.29 12.55
N ASP A 229 1.58 -11.04 11.60
CA ASP A 229 2.61 -10.58 10.68
C ASP A 229 2.08 -9.49 9.73
N ASN A 230 0.83 -9.64 9.26
CA ASN A 230 0.14 -8.64 8.44
C ASN A 230 -0.06 -7.31 9.22
N PHE A 231 -0.54 -7.41 10.46
CA PHE A 231 -0.82 -6.23 11.29
C PHE A 231 0.46 -5.52 11.77
N ALA A 232 1.59 -6.20 11.87
CA ALA A 232 2.87 -5.65 12.28
C ALA A 232 3.35 -4.49 11.36
N TRP A 233 2.87 -4.44 10.12
CA TRP A 233 3.19 -3.39 9.15
C TRP A 233 2.19 -2.23 9.14
N PHE A 234 1.20 -2.21 10.01
CA PHE A 234 0.27 -1.09 10.11
C PHE A 234 0.84 0.01 11.01
N ARG A 235 0.90 1.24 10.48
CA ARG A 235 1.33 2.45 11.21
C ARG A 235 0.08 3.23 11.58
N ALA A 236 -0.28 3.15 12.87
CA ALA A 236 -1.58 3.62 13.34
C ALA A 236 -1.63 5.13 13.59
N THR A 237 -0.48 5.76 13.83
CA THR A 237 -0.37 7.18 14.19
C THR A 237 0.56 7.91 13.24
N HIS A 238 0.43 9.23 13.18
CA HIS A 238 1.35 10.08 12.42
C HIS A 238 2.80 9.97 12.93
N ASP A 239 3.00 9.85 14.23
CA ASP A 239 4.32 9.60 14.83
C ASP A 239 4.93 8.29 14.36
N ASP A 240 4.13 7.22 14.21
CA ASP A 240 4.61 5.95 13.66
C ASP A 240 5.00 6.10 12.19
N GLU A 241 4.23 6.86 11.40
CA GLU A 241 4.53 7.15 9.99
C GLU A 241 5.89 7.88 9.86
N GLU A 242 6.10 8.94 10.64
CA GLU A 242 7.33 9.75 10.59
C GLU A 242 8.55 8.96 11.10
N ARG A 243 8.36 8.13 12.13
CA ARG A 243 9.44 7.33 12.72
C ARG A 243 9.89 6.20 11.82
N HIS A 244 8.94 5.44 11.25
CA HIS A 244 9.23 4.24 10.48
C HIS A 244 9.38 4.51 8.99
N ARG A 245 8.68 5.49 8.44
CA ARG A 245 8.68 5.88 7.03
C ARG A 245 8.35 4.72 6.09
N ASP A 246 7.49 3.80 6.56
CA ASP A 246 7.10 2.58 5.87
C ASP A 246 5.69 2.14 6.30
N GLY A 247 5.29 0.96 5.88
CA GLY A 247 4.06 0.31 6.34
C GLY A 247 2.78 0.84 5.69
N LEU A 248 1.68 0.32 6.17
CA LEU A 248 0.33 0.68 5.79
C LEU A 248 -0.17 1.78 6.73
N VAL A 249 -0.61 2.90 6.16
CA VAL A 249 -1.05 4.09 6.88
C VAL A 249 -2.50 4.41 6.59
N LEU A 250 -3.18 5.15 7.47
CA LEU A 250 -4.58 5.54 7.28
C LEU A 250 -4.79 6.35 6.00
N ASP A 251 -3.84 7.22 5.65
CA ASP A 251 -3.89 8.05 4.43
C ASP A 251 -3.95 7.21 3.16
N GLY A 252 -3.32 6.04 3.16
CA GLY A 252 -3.29 5.09 2.06
C GLY A 252 -4.50 4.16 1.96
N GLN A 253 -5.49 4.24 2.88
CA GLN A 253 -6.65 3.33 2.90
C GLN A 253 -7.81 3.75 1.99
N GLY A 254 -7.67 4.82 1.21
CA GLY A 254 -8.70 5.26 0.27
C GLY A 254 -9.95 5.84 0.92
N PHE A 255 -9.83 6.36 2.14
CA PHE A 255 -10.90 7.06 2.84
C PHE A 255 -11.25 8.40 2.18
N GLY A 256 -12.53 8.78 2.26
CA GLY A 256 -12.95 10.15 2.04
C GLY A 256 -12.44 11.09 3.14
N PRO A 257 -12.40 12.42 2.91
CA PRO A 257 -11.82 13.37 3.88
C PRO A 257 -12.44 13.27 5.28
N LEU A 258 -13.75 13.18 5.37
CA LEU A 258 -14.45 13.06 6.69
C LEU A 258 -14.14 11.74 7.39
N GLN A 259 -14.11 10.62 6.64
CA GLN A 259 -13.79 9.31 7.20
C GLN A 259 -12.33 9.27 7.67
N LEU A 260 -11.41 9.83 6.89
CA LEU A 260 -9.99 9.91 7.26
C LEU A 260 -9.79 10.75 8.52
N GLY A 261 -10.41 11.95 8.56
CA GLY A 261 -10.33 12.81 9.74
C GLY A 261 -10.86 12.13 11.00
N ALA A 262 -12.01 11.44 10.90
CA ALA A 262 -12.56 10.66 12.01
C ALA A 262 -11.62 9.52 12.42
N ALA A 263 -11.08 8.75 11.47
CA ALA A 263 -10.17 7.65 11.75
C ALA A 263 -8.88 8.12 12.44
N LYS A 264 -8.33 9.26 12.04
CA LYS A 264 -7.13 9.83 12.66
C LYS A 264 -7.35 10.37 14.08
N LEU A 265 -8.57 10.80 14.40
CA LEU A 265 -8.92 11.31 15.75
C LEU A 265 -9.30 10.21 16.74
N LEU A 266 -9.66 9.03 16.25
CA LEU A 266 -10.00 7.89 17.11
C LEU A 266 -8.73 7.19 17.62
N PRO A 267 -8.80 6.46 18.74
CA PRO A 267 -7.71 5.60 19.18
C PRO A 267 -7.35 4.57 18.12
N PRO A 268 -6.07 4.15 18.05
CA PRO A 268 -5.65 3.06 17.17
C PRO A 268 -6.49 1.79 17.36
N SER A 269 -6.86 1.16 16.26
CA SER A 269 -7.61 -0.10 16.28
C SER A 269 -6.75 -1.25 16.80
N SER A 270 -7.36 -2.15 17.53
CA SER A 270 -6.75 -3.45 17.83
C SER A 270 -6.56 -4.28 16.56
N ARG A 271 -5.68 -5.29 16.61
CA ARG A 271 -5.46 -6.20 15.48
C ARG A 271 -6.76 -6.82 14.98
N ALA A 272 -7.59 -7.35 15.92
CA ALA A 272 -8.86 -7.99 15.54
C ALA A 272 -9.88 -7.01 14.90
N GLU A 273 -9.84 -5.73 15.24
CA GLU A 273 -10.64 -4.70 14.57
C GLU A 273 -10.07 -4.38 13.20
N GLY A 274 -8.76 -4.28 13.08
CA GLY A 274 -8.06 -4.09 11.80
C GLY A 274 -8.33 -5.23 10.82
N ASP A 275 -8.25 -6.48 11.28
CA ASP A 275 -8.56 -7.68 10.50
C ASP A 275 -10.00 -7.65 9.97
N ARG A 276 -10.99 -7.42 10.83
CA ARG A 276 -12.41 -7.30 10.42
C ARG A 276 -12.58 -6.17 9.40
N PHE A 277 -12.03 -5.01 9.70
CA PHE A 277 -12.08 -3.86 8.79
C PHE A 277 -11.51 -4.18 7.41
N TRP A 278 -10.36 -4.85 7.35
CA TRP A 278 -9.72 -5.22 6.08
C TRP A 278 -10.57 -6.23 5.27
N VAL A 279 -11.14 -7.26 5.91
CA VAL A 279 -12.06 -8.22 5.27
C VAL A 279 -13.29 -7.51 4.72
N ASP A 280 -13.93 -6.66 5.54
CA ASP A 280 -15.12 -5.90 5.13
C ASP A 280 -14.79 -4.94 3.96
N ARG A 281 -13.66 -4.23 4.03
CA ARG A 281 -13.20 -3.38 2.92
C ARG A 281 -12.91 -4.18 1.66
N THR A 282 -12.34 -5.36 1.79
CA THR A 282 -12.09 -6.26 0.66
C THR A 282 -13.40 -6.62 -0.03
N ARG A 283 -14.42 -7.02 0.74
CA ARG A 283 -15.75 -7.37 0.22
C ARG A 283 -16.51 -6.17 -0.35
N ASP A 284 -16.68 -5.12 0.47
CA ASP A 284 -17.67 -4.07 0.21
C ASP A 284 -17.13 -2.94 -0.67
N VAL A 285 -15.81 -2.83 -0.80
CA VAL A 285 -15.16 -1.79 -1.61
C VAL A 285 -14.28 -2.37 -2.70
N HIS A 286 -13.27 -3.18 -2.32
CA HIS A 286 -12.27 -3.58 -3.30
C HIS A 286 -12.86 -4.51 -4.36
N VAL A 287 -13.57 -5.54 -3.95
CA VAL A 287 -14.22 -6.48 -4.86
C VAL A 287 -15.45 -5.85 -5.52
N ALA A 288 -16.31 -5.20 -4.74
CA ALA A 288 -17.57 -4.62 -5.22
C ALA A 288 -17.38 -3.55 -6.31
N THR A 289 -16.21 -2.90 -6.37
CA THR A 289 -15.98 -1.78 -7.31
C THR A 289 -14.87 -2.06 -8.33
N ALA A 290 -14.29 -3.26 -8.38
CA ALA A 290 -13.29 -3.63 -9.37
C ALA A 290 -13.89 -3.63 -10.80
N ALA A 291 -13.32 -2.84 -11.71
CA ALA A 291 -13.74 -2.83 -13.12
C ALA A 291 -13.18 -4.05 -13.88
N ALA A 292 -11.95 -4.46 -13.55
CA ALA A 292 -11.28 -5.66 -14.01
C ALA A 292 -10.25 -6.13 -12.99
N TYR A 293 -9.84 -7.40 -13.10
CA TYR A 293 -8.64 -7.89 -12.43
C TYR A 293 -7.57 -8.23 -13.45
N GLY A 294 -6.32 -7.95 -13.11
CA GLY A 294 -5.16 -8.48 -13.79
C GLY A 294 -4.47 -9.52 -12.91
N VAL A 295 -4.06 -10.61 -13.52
CA VAL A 295 -3.24 -11.63 -12.87
C VAL A 295 -1.95 -11.74 -13.64
N VAL A 296 -0.82 -11.49 -13.00
CA VAL A 296 0.49 -11.78 -13.61
C VAL A 296 0.77 -13.25 -13.39
N THR A 297 1.03 -13.95 -14.48
CA THR A 297 1.27 -15.38 -14.50
C THR A 297 2.64 -15.71 -15.06
N THR A 298 3.14 -16.90 -14.73
CA THR A 298 4.34 -17.51 -15.32
C THR A 298 3.97 -18.93 -15.78
N PRO A 299 4.75 -19.60 -16.63
CA PRO A 299 4.60 -21.03 -16.87
C PRO A 299 4.57 -21.82 -15.56
N ALA A 300 3.74 -22.86 -15.49
CA ALA A 300 3.49 -23.59 -14.24
C ALA A 300 4.74 -24.28 -13.66
N ASP A 301 5.71 -24.60 -14.50
CA ASP A 301 7.00 -25.19 -14.15
C ASP A 301 8.08 -24.14 -13.79
N THR A 302 7.75 -22.85 -13.89
CA THR A 302 8.65 -21.73 -13.59
C THR A 302 8.20 -21.07 -12.31
N ASP A 303 8.93 -21.31 -11.22
CA ASP A 303 8.72 -20.65 -9.93
C ASP A 303 10.08 -20.37 -9.30
N ASP A 304 10.77 -19.42 -9.91
CA ASP A 304 12.09 -19.04 -9.49
C ASP A 304 12.16 -17.52 -9.19
N ARG A 305 13.21 -17.13 -8.55
CA ARG A 305 13.45 -15.76 -8.13
C ARG A 305 13.54 -14.77 -9.29
N ALA A 306 14.03 -15.21 -10.45
CA ALA A 306 14.11 -14.37 -11.65
C ALA A 306 12.71 -14.04 -12.17
N ALA A 307 11.81 -15.04 -12.21
CA ALA A 307 10.40 -14.83 -12.57
C ALA A 307 9.69 -13.86 -11.62
N HIS A 308 9.96 -13.93 -10.30
CA HIS A 308 9.40 -12.98 -9.33
C HIS A 308 9.88 -11.54 -9.56
N LEU A 309 11.18 -11.35 -9.83
CA LEU A 309 11.76 -10.04 -10.15
C LEU A 309 11.16 -9.47 -11.44
N GLU A 310 11.04 -10.27 -12.50
CA GLU A 310 10.43 -9.83 -13.77
C GLU A 310 8.93 -9.53 -13.62
N ALA A 311 8.19 -10.32 -12.82
CA ALA A 311 6.79 -10.02 -12.49
C ALA A 311 6.66 -8.68 -11.77
N GLY A 312 7.60 -8.34 -10.90
CA GLY A 312 7.68 -7.04 -10.24
C GLY A 312 7.94 -5.89 -11.20
N ARG A 313 8.88 -6.05 -12.11
CA ARG A 313 9.15 -5.08 -13.19
C ARG A 313 7.91 -4.87 -14.06
N LEU A 314 7.24 -5.95 -14.44
CA LEU A 314 6.00 -5.88 -15.21
C LEU A 314 4.89 -5.17 -14.43
N LEU A 315 4.64 -5.54 -13.16
CA LEU A 315 3.67 -4.86 -12.32
C LEU A 315 3.92 -3.35 -12.24
N GLN A 316 5.18 -2.95 -12.08
CA GLN A 316 5.54 -1.53 -12.00
C GLN A 316 5.23 -0.81 -13.32
N ARG A 317 5.56 -1.39 -14.47
CA ARG A 317 5.20 -0.84 -15.79
C ARG A 317 3.69 -0.72 -15.96
N VAL A 318 2.93 -1.76 -15.62
CA VAL A 318 1.45 -1.74 -15.65
C VAL A 318 0.90 -0.63 -14.76
N HIS A 319 1.44 -0.49 -13.54
CA HIS A 319 0.99 0.52 -12.59
C HIS A 319 1.30 1.95 -13.08
N LEU A 320 2.48 2.18 -13.65
CA LEU A 320 2.85 3.47 -14.23
C LEU A 320 1.99 3.81 -15.47
N ARG A 321 1.71 2.84 -16.35
CA ARG A 321 0.77 3.02 -17.48
C ARG A 321 -0.64 3.35 -16.97
N ALA A 322 -1.12 2.62 -15.96
CA ALA A 322 -2.41 2.92 -15.33
C ALA A 322 -2.43 4.36 -14.81
N THR A 323 -1.39 4.79 -14.10
CA THR A 323 -1.25 6.16 -13.61
C THR A 323 -1.28 7.18 -14.74
N SER A 324 -0.57 6.94 -15.85
CA SER A 324 -0.53 7.84 -17.00
C SER A 324 -1.90 8.00 -17.69
N LEU A 325 -2.73 6.97 -17.63
CA LEU A 325 -4.07 6.93 -18.23
C LEU A 325 -5.17 7.33 -17.23
N GLY A 326 -4.82 7.75 -16.00
CA GLY A 326 -5.80 8.08 -14.95
C GLY A 326 -6.59 6.87 -14.43
N ILE A 327 -6.06 5.66 -14.59
CA ILE A 327 -6.61 4.42 -14.07
C ILE A 327 -5.92 4.09 -12.74
N ALA A 328 -6.72 3.73 -11.73
CA ALA A 328 -6.22 3.26 -10.44
C ALA A 328 -5.86 1.79 -10.50
N LEU A 329 -4.83 1.41 -9.73
CA LEU A 329 -4.41 0.03 -9.54
C LEU A 329 -4.21 -0.26 -8.04
N HIS A 330 -4.65 -1.45 -7.63
CA HIS A 330 -4.48 -1.95 -6.26
C HIS A 330 -4.11 -3.45 -6.29
N PRO A 331 -2.89 -3.84 -5.87
CA PRO A 331 -2.52 -5.23 -5.68
C PRO A 331 -3.39 -5.90 -4.62
N MET A 332 -3.82 -7.14 -4.88
CA MET A 332 -4.70 -7.93 -4.02
C MET A 332 -4.16 -9.35 -3.93
N ASN A 333 -3.02 -9.50 -3.28
CA ASN A 333 -2.24 -10.74 -3.28
C ASN A 333 -2.64 -11.76 -2.19
N GLN A 334 -3.62 -11.45 -1.34
CA GLN A 334 -4.05 -12.35 -0.26
C GLN A 334 -4.35 -13.78 -0.70
N ILE A 335 -4.75 -13.98 -1.97
CA ILE A 335 -4.97 -15.34 -2.51
C ILE A 335 -3.65 -16.07 -2.72
N THR A 336 -2.64 -15.44 -3.30
CA THR A 336 -1.32 -16.03 -3.52
C THR A 336 -0.55 -16.16 -2.21
N GLU A 337 -0.68 -15.19 -1.29
CA GLU A 337 -0.15 -15.25 0.07
C GLU A 337 -0.73 -16.45 0.84
N ARG A 338 -2.04 -16.71 0.69
CA ARG A 338 -2.68 -17.85 1.34
C ARG A 338 -2.22 -19.18 0.76
N LEU A 339 -2.09 -19.29 -0.57
CA LEU A 339 -1.58 -20.49 -1.22
C LEU A 339 -0.14 -20.81 -0.81
N ASP A 340 0.72 -19.81 -0.69
CA ASP A 340 2.08 -19.96 -0.21
C ASP A 340 2.10 -20.45 1.27
N ARG A 341 1.21 -19.91 2.10
CA ARG A 341 1.06 -20.35 3.49
C ARG A 341 0.58 -21.80 3.58
N GLU A 342 -0.39 -22.19 2.78
CA GLU A 342 -0.88 -23.57 2.72
C GLU A 342 0.22 -24.54 2.31
N ALA A 343 1.07 -24.16 1.37
CA ALA A 343 2.21 -24.96 0.97
C ALA A 343 3.22 -25.17 2.10
N THR A 344 3.44 -24.17 2.97
CA THR A 344 4.37 -24.28 4.11
C THR A 344 3.78 -25.06 5.29
N THR A 345 2.47 -24.98 5.50
CA THR A 345 1.80 -25.65 6.63
C THR A 345 1.31 -27.05 6.30
N GLY A 346 1.34 -27.45 5.02
CA GLY A 346 0.76 -28.69 4.55
C GLY A 346 -0.77 -28.73 4.63
N THR A 347 -1.42 -27.56 4.78
CA THR A 347 -2.87 -27.43 4.69
C THR A 347 -3.29 -27.34 3.24
N ALA A 348 -4.47 -27.82 2.91
CA ALA A 348 -5.04 -27.73 1.57
C ALA A 348 -6.45 -27.15 1.63
N SER A 349 -6.72 -26.21 0.73
CA SER A 349 -8.05 -25.65 0.49
C SER A 349 -8.45 -25.83 -0.99
N ASP A 350 -9.65 -25.39 -1.35
CA ASP A 350 -10.10 -25.34 -2.73
C ASP A 350 -9.70 -24.03 -3.45
N LEU A 351 -9.00 -23.12 -2.76
CA LEU A 351 -8.62 -21.81 -3.31
C LEU A 351 -7.74 -21.93 -4.55
N GLY A 352 -6.71 -22.78 -4.50
CA GLY A 352 -5.80 -23.02 -5.61
C GLY A 352 -6.50 -23.56 -6.87
N PRO A 353 -7.22 -24.67 -6.81
CA PRO A 353 -8.00 -25.21 -7.93
C PRO A 353 -9.03 -24.21 -8.51
N ARG A 354 -9.72 -23.45 -7.65
CA ARG A 354 -10.69 -22.43 -8.08
C ARG A 354 -10.02 -21.25 -8.79
N LEU A 355 -8.84 -20.82 -8.31
CA LEU A 355 -8.07 -19.79 -8.99
C LEU A 355 -7.54 -20.28 -10.34
N ALA A 356 -6.98 -21.49 -10.39
CA ALA A 356 -6.46 -22.08 -11.63
C ALA A 356 -7.53 -22.22 -12.72
N ALA A 357 -8.79 -22.48 -12.35
CA ALA A 357 -9.90 -22.55 -13.29
C ALA A 357 -10.24 -21.21 -13.98
N LEU A 358 -9.73 -20.10 -13.47
CA LEU A 358 -9.92 -18.75 -14.03
C LEU A 358 -8.74 -18.30 -14.90
N LEU A 359 -7.68 -19.09 -14.98
CA LEU A 359 -6.43 -18.74 -15.65
C LEU A 359 -6.14 -19.64 -16.86
N PRO A 360 -5.29 -19.20 -17.79
CA PRO A 360 -4.85 -20.06 -18.89
C PRO A 360 -4.21 -21.35 -18.38
N ALA A 361 -4.53 -22.48 -19.04
CA ALA A 361 -3.94 -23.76 -18.68
C ALA A 361 -2.40 -23.72 -18.79
N GLY A 362 -1.73 -24.41 -17.88
CA GLY A 362 -0.27 -24.45 -17.84
C GLY A 362 0.39 -23.18 -17.29
N THR A 363 -0.38 -22.29 -16.64
CA THR A 363 0.16 -21.10 -15.99
C THR A 363 -0.01 -21.15 -14.47
N ARG A 364 0.85 -20.42 -13.77
CA ARG A 364 0.83 -20.21 -12.31
C ARG A 364 0.68 -18.72 -12.01
N PRO A 365 -0.23 -18.31 -11.09
CA PRO A 365 -0.35 -16.91 -10.67
C PRO A 365 0.82 -16.51 -9.77
N LEU A 366 1.41 -15.35 -10.04
CA LEU A 366 2.43 -14.72 -9.19
C LEU A 366 1.85 -13.59 -8.36
N LEU A 367 0.94 -12.80 -8.93
CA LEU A 367 0.27 -11.71 -8.24
C LEU A 367 -1.08 -11.36 -8.89
N VAL A 368 -1.96 -10.79 -8.08
CA VAL A 368 -3.30 -10.35 -8.50
C VAL A 368 -3.44 -8.86 -8.19
N PHE A 369 -4.10 -8.12 -9.06
CA PHE A 369 -4.45 -6.73 -8.82
C PHE A 369 -5.80 -6.39 -9.44
N ARG A 370 -6.49 -5.38 -8.86
CA ARG A 370 -7.68 -4.80 -9.46
C ARG A 370 -7.35 -3.46 -10.12
N VAL A 371 -8.12 -3.10 -11.14
CA VAL A 371 -8.03 -1.81 -11.83
C VAL A 371 -9.41 -1.19 -12.01
N GLY A 372 -9.46 0.14 -12.17
CA GLY A 372 -10.68 0.89 -12.43
C GLY A 372 -10.46 2.38 -12.45
N VAL A 373 -11.49 3.14 -12.80
CA VAL A 373 -11.45 4.62 -12.74
C VAL A 373 -11.63 5.04 -11.28
N PRO A 374 -10.67 5.75 -10.65
CA PRO A 374 -10.78 6.11 -9.25
C PRO A 374 -11.92 7.10 -8.99
N VAL A 375 -12.59 6.99 -7.85
CA VAL A 375 -13.54 8.01 -7.39
C VAL A 375 -12.81 9.26 -6.90
N ARG A 376 -11.62 9.08 -6.31
CA ARG A 376 -10.70 10.12 -5.83
C ARG A 376 -9.27 9.71 -6.09
N PRO A 377 -8.34 10.66 -6.25
CA PRO A 377 -6.92 10.32 -6.31
C PRO A 377 -6.46 9.62 -5.03
N ALA A 378 -5.60 8.60 -5.20
CA ALA A 378 -4.88 8.01 -4.09
C ALA A 378 -3.88 9.00 -3.48
N ARG A 379 -3.61 8.85 -2.18
CA ARG A 379 -2.60 9.65 -1.48
C ARG A 379 -1.26 8.94 -1.46
N PRO A 380 -0.15 9.69 -1.38
CA PRO A 380 1.17 9.11 -1.17
C PRO A 380 1.23 8.35 0.16
N THR A 381 2.11 7.37 0.22
CA THR A 381 2.43 6.63 1.46
C THR A 381 3.88 6.93 1.86
N PRO A 382 4.26 6.75 3.13
CA PRO A 382 5.61 7.05 3.61
C PRO A 382 6.69 6.36 2.77
N ARG A 383 7.87 7.01 2.66
CA ARG A 383 9.05 6.45 1.97
C ARG A 383 10.31 6.69 2.78
N ARG A 384 11.16 5.68 2.86
CA ARG A 384 12.52 5.81 3.38
C ARG A 384 13.33 6.71 2.45
N PRO A 385 14.10 7.69 2.96
CA PRO A 385 14.94 8.53 2.12
C PRO A 385 16.09 7.71 1.50
N VAL A 386 16.66 8.21 0.41
CA VAL A 386 17.79 7.56 -0.29
C VAL A 386 18.92 7.22 0.68
N ALA A 387 19.26 8.12 1.59
CA ALA A 387 20.32 7.90 2.57
C ALA A 387 20.09 6.71 3.52
N ALA A 388 18.83 6.28 3.71
CA ALA A 388 18.49 5.15 4.58
C ALA A 388 18.50 3.79 3.85
N VAL A 389 18.70 3.79 2.54
CA VAL A 389 18.67 2.57 1.70
C VAL A 389 19.94 2.34 0.91
N VAL A 390 20.86 3.30 0.88
CA VAL A 390 22.20 3.12 0.28
C VAL A 390 23.10 2.41 1.30
N ALA A 391 23.80 1.36 0.84
CA ALA A 391 24.72 0.53 1.64
C ALA A 391 26.16 1.01 1.51
#